data_4085c0b409d6aa902c803232a68df4b7
#
_entry.id   4085c0b409d6aa902c803232a68df4b7
#
_cell.length_a   1.000
_cell.length_b   1.000
_cell.length_c   1.000
_cell.angle_alpha   90.00
_cell.angle_beta   90.00
_cell.angle_gamma   90.00
#
_symmetry.space_group_name_H-M   'P 1'
#
loop_
_entity.id
_entity.type
_entity.pdbx_description
1 polymer ?
#
loop_
_entity_poly.entity_id
_entity_poly.type
_entity_poly.pdbx_seq_one_letter_code
_entity_poly.pdbx_strand_id
1 'polypeptide(L)'
;MAKNIRLSDHFTYGKLLCFTLPSMVMMVFPSIYGVVDGLFVSNFVGKTAFASVNLVMPFVMILGGMGFMIGTGGTALVSKILGEGDPENANRTFSMMVLFTLALGVVLSGIGIAFMGPVARFLGATDAMMADCVLYGRIVTGFTFAFMLQNVFQSFFIAAEKPKLGLKVTVAAGVTNMVLDALFIAVFKWGVAGAALATGLSQCVGGVLPLVYFLQPNTSLLRLSPTRLRIRPILAACGNGSSELMSNISSSLVSMLYNFQLMRLAGEDGVSTYGVLMYVQFIFISLFVGYSIGCAPVVGYHYGAQNHGELKNLLGKSALLMGGSGVVLTALAMALAQPMAHLFVGYDAGLFALTVHAFRLFAWSFLLAGFNIFTSGFFTALNNGAVSAAISFLRTLVFQSASVLILPVFFGVDGIWWAITVAEVFAFLISGMFLLLKRNKYHYM
;
A
#
# COMPACT_ATOMS: atom_id res chain seq x y z
N MET A 1 -24.26 14.69 -16.27
CA MET A 1 -22.94 15.28 -15.94
C MET A 1 -22.64 14.98 -14.48
N ALA A 2 -21.66 14.17 -14.15
CA ALA A 2 -21.27 13.91 -12.77
C ALA A 2 -20.72 15.21 -12.17
N LYS A 3 -21.45 15.78 -11.20
CA LYS A 3 -21.05 16.97 -10.46
C LYS A 3 -19.64 16.72 -9.89
N ASN A 4 -18.68 17.60 -10.15
CA ASN A 4 -17.34 17.48 -9.54
C ASN A 4 -17.51 17.52 -8.01
N ILE A 5 -17.19 16.44 -7.34
CA ILE A 5 -17.23 16.35 -5.87
C ILE A 5 -16.01 17.10 -5.36
N ARG A 6 -16.22 18.06 -4.46
CA ARG A 6 -15.17 18.89 -3.83
C ARG A 6 -14.85 18.38 -2.43
N LEU A 7 -13.65 18.65 -1.94
CA LEU A 7 -13.26 18.33 -0.56
C LEU A 7 -14.15 19.04 0.47
N SER A 8 -14.65 20.23 0.15
CA SER A 8 -15.53 21.05 1.01
C SER A 8 -16.99 20.61 1.04
N ASP A 9 -17.40 19.62 0.23
CA ASP A 9 -18.79 19.18 0.16
C ASP A 9 -19.20 18.44 1.44
N HIS A 10 -20.51 18.44 1.71
CA HIS A 10 -21.10 17.47 2.63
C HIS A 10 -21.14 16.09 1.96
N PHE A 11 -20.59 15.06 2.65
CA PHE A 11 -20.47 13.71 2.12
C PHE A 11 -21.62 12.81 2.58
N THR A 12 -22.45 12.42 1.62
CA THR A 12 -23.38 11.28 1.75
C THR A 12 -22.64 9.98 1.45
N TYR A 13 -23.22 8.82 1.78
CA TYR A 13 -22.62 7.51 1.44
C TYR A 13 -22.27 7.38 -0.05
N GLY A 14 -23.20 7.77 -0.93
CA GLY A 14 -22.97 7.71 -2.38
C GLY A 14 -21.85 8.63 -2.86
N LYS A 15 -21.75 9.87 -2.34
CA LYS A 15 -20.68 10.80 -2.68
C LYS A 15 -19.31 10.27 -2.18
N LEU A 16 -19.28 9.74 -0.94
CA LEU A 16 -18.08 9.22 -0.33
C LEU A 16 -17.53 8.02 -1.13
N LEU A 17 -18.39 7.06 -1.46
CA LEU A 17 -18.00 5.92 -2.29
C LEU A 17 -17.59 6.36 -3.71
N CYS A 18 -18.33 7.28 -4.34
CA CYS A 18 -17.99 7.76 -5.68
C CYS A 18 -16.64 8.51 -5.71
N PHE A 19 -16.29 9.19 -4.62
CA PHE A 19 -15.02 9.91 -4.49
C PHE A 19 -13.85 8.97 -4.20
N THR A 20 -14.05 7.94 -3.35
CA THR A 20 -13.00 7.00 -2.94
C THR A 20 -12.82 5.81 -3.89
N LEU A 21 -13.83 5.47 -4.71
CA LEU A 21 -13.74 4.33 -5.64
C LEU A 21 -12.53 4.39 -6.58
N PRO A 22 -12.18 5.54 -7.21
CA PRO A 22 -10.98 5.60 -8.03
C PRO A 22 -9.70 5.27 -7.26
N SER A 23 -9.57 5.70 -5.99
CA SER A 23 -8.40 5.37 -5.16
C SER A 23 -8.38 3.92 -4.72
N MET A 24 -9.54 3.30 -4.49
CA MET A 24 -9.62 1.86 -4.23
C MET A 24 -9.09 1.05 -5.43
N VAL A 25 -9.53 1.41 -6.64
CA VAL A 25 -9.05 0.76 -7.87
C VAL A 25 -7.56 1.04 -8.10
N MET A 26 -7.07 2.27 -7.83
CA MET A 26 -5.64 2.60 -7.90
C MET A 26 -4.78 1.72 -6.99
N MET A 27 -5.28 1.28 -5.84
CA MET A 27 -4.55 0.42 -4.92
C MET A 27 -4.60 -1.07 -5.31
N VAL A 28 -5.70 -1.51 -5.92
CA VAL A 28 -5.86 -2.90 -6.38
C VAL A 28 -5.09 -3.17 -7.68
N PHE A 29 -5.07 -2.22 -8.60
CA PHE A 29 -4.51 -2.41 -9.94
C PHE A 29 -3.02 -2.81 -9.96
N PRO A 30 -2.12 -2.23 -9.11
CA PRO A 30 -0.74 -2.67 -8.97
C PRO A 30 -0.58 -4.15 -8.60
N SER A 31 -1.48 -4.70 -7.79
CA SER A 31 -1.45 -6.12 -7.45
C SER A 31 -1.73 -7.00 -8.68
N ILE A 32 -2.59 -6.55 -9.59
CA ILE A 32 -2.94 -7.28 -10.80
C ILE A 32 -1.76 -7.31 -11.77
N TYR A 33 -1.20 -6.15 -12.12
CA TYR A 33 -0.08 -6.14 -13.07
C TYR A 33 1.20 -6.74 -12.50
N GLY A 34 1.41 -6.68 -11.17
CA GLY A 34 2.51 -7.38 -10.51
C GLY A 34 2.45 -8.90 -10.65
N VAL A 35 1.24 -9.48 -10.64
CA VAL A 35 1.06 -10.91 -10.96
C VAL A 35 1.42 -11.20 -12.42
N VAL A 36 1.01 -10.32 -13.35
CA VAL A 36 1.33 -10.47 -14.78
C VAL A 36 2.84 -10.40 -15.03
N ASP A 37 3.53 -9.43 -14.44
CA ASP A 37 5.00 -9.31 -14.48
C ASP A 37 5.68 -10.60 -13.99
N GLY A 38 5.27 -11.10 -12.83
CA GLY A 38 5.76 -12.36 -12.28
C GLY A 38 5.54 -13.56 -13.23
N LEU A 39 4.40 -13.63 -13.91
CA LEU A 39 4.10 -14.66 -14.90
C LEU A 39 5.04 -14.56 -16.12
N PHE A 40 5.33 -13.36 -16.63
CA PHE A 40 6.28 -13.18 -17.72
C PHE A 40 7.69 -13.62 -17.33
N VAL A 41 8.18 -13.20 -16.17
CA VAL A 41 9.52 -13.59 -15.69
C VAL A 41 9.60 -15.11 -15.48
N SER A 42 8.62 -15.70 -14.81
CA SER A 42 8.62 -17.15 -14.52
C SER A 42 8.59 -18.02 -15.78
N ASN A 43 7.75 -17.66 -16.76
CA ASN A 43 7.53 -18.51 -17.94
C ASN A 43 8.56 -18.29 -19.06
N PHE A 44 9.10 -17.08 -19.21
CA PHE A 44 9.97 -16.73 -20.34
C PHE A 44 11.45 -16.58 -19.95
N VAL A 45 11.76 -16.27 -18.69
CA VAL A 45 13.14 -16.10 -18.24
C VAL A 45 13.62 -17.33 -17.45
N GLY A 46 12.79 -17.82 -16.53
CA GLY A 46 13.03 -19.05 -15.82
C GLY A 46 12.96 -18.93 -14.29
N LYS A 47 13.05 -20.08 -13.64
CA LYS A 47 12.84 -20.23 -12.20
C LYS A 47 13.84 -19.46 -11.34
N THR A 48 15.12 -19.48 -11.69
CA THR A 48 16.19 -18.78 -10.94
C THR A 48 16.00 -17.26 -11.03
N ALA A 49 15.69 -16.76 -12.22
CA ALA A 49 15.41 -15.33 -12.45
C ALA A 49 14.19 -14.87 -11.64
N PHE A 50 13.12 -15.64 -11.66
CA PHE A 50 11.92 -15.35 -10.87
C PHE A 50 12.20 -15.31 -9.36
N ALA A 51 12.97 -16.27 -8.86
CA ALA A 51 13.41 -16.28 -7.47
C ALA A 51 14.29 -15.06 -7.12
N SER A 52 15.18 -14.65 -8.04
CA SER A 52 16.05 -13.48 -7.86
C SER A 52 15.27 -12.19 -7.79
N VAL A 53 14.28 -12.00 -8.67
CA VAL A 53 13.37 -10.84 -8.65
C VAL A 53 12.62 -10.76 -7.32
N ASN A 54 12.01 -11.87 -6.88
CA ASN A 54 11.27 -11.93 -5.63
C ASN A 54 12.15 -11.66 -4.40
N LEU A 55 13.42 -12.05 -4.43
CA LEU A 55 14.36 -11.81 -3.33
C LEU A 55 14.67 -10.31 -3.17
N VAL A 56 14.79 -9.57 -4.27
CA VAL A 56 15.11 -8.13 -4.26
C VAL A 56 13.90 -7.26 -3.99
N MET A 57 12.68 -7.74 -4.33
CA MET A 57 11.43 -6.98 -4.22
C MET A 57 11.19 -6.34 -2.84
N PRO A 58 11.39 -6.99 -1.69
CA PRO A 58 11.19 -6.35 -0.37
C PRO A 58 12.04 -5.09 -0.19
N PHE A 59 13.27 -5.09 -0.66
CA PHE A 59 14.14 -3.91 -0.62
C PHE A 59 13.58 -2.77 -1.48
N VAL A 60 13.15 -3.06 -2.70
CA VAL A 60 12.53 -2.08 -3.60
C VAL A 60 11.24 -1.52 -2.99
N MET A 61 10.42 -2.38 -2.35
CA MET A 61 9.19 -1.97 -1.68
C MET A 61 9.43 -1.04 -0.49
N ILE A 62 10.52 -1.23 0.28
CA ILE A 62 10.90 -0.32 1.36
C ILE A 62 11.25 1.06 0.79
N LEU A 63 12.02 1.12 -0.31
CA LEU A 63 12.34 2.39 -0.97
C LEU A 63 11.08 3.10 -1.50
N GLY A 64 10.18 2.36 -2.16
CA GLY A 64 8.89 2.88 -2.60
C GLY A 64 7.98 3.30 -1.43
N GLY A 65 8.04 2.59 -0.31
CA GLY A 65 7.31 2.90 0.92
C GLY A 65 7.64 4.28 1.49
N MET A 66 8.86 4.78 1.27
CA MET A 66 9.22 6.18 1.59
C MET A 66 8.40 7.17 0.76
N GLY A 67 8.10 6.86 -0.49
CA GLY A 67 7.19 7.66 -1.32
C GLY A 67 5.76 7.67 -0.75
N PHE A 68 5.24 6.52 -0.32
CA PHE A 68 3.96 6.45 0.38
C PHE A 68 3.94 7.27 1.67
N MET A 69 4.97 7.16 2.49
CA MET A 69 5.12 7.95 3.73
C MET A 69 5.03 9.46 3.44
N ILE A 70 5.77 9.95 2.45
CA ILE A 70 5.74 11.37 2.07
C ILE A 70 4.39 11.74 1.45
N GLY A 71 3.83 10.86 0.62
CA GLY A 71 2.55 11.06 -0.07
C GLY A 71 1.38 11.18 0.92
N THR A 72 1.17 10.21 1.78
CA THR A 72 0.05 10.20 2.74
C THR A 72 0.19 11.28 3.81
N GLY A 73 1.38 11.43 4.40
CA GLY A 73 1.63 12.46 5.40
C GLY A 73 1.63 13.87 4.83
N GLY A 74 2.20 14.06 3.63
CA GLY A 74 2.18 15.32 2.91
C GLY A 74 0.77 15.72 2.48
N THR A 75 -0.02 14.77 1.98
CA THR A 75 -1.42 15.00 1.59
C THR A 75 -2.27 15.42 2.78
N ALA A 76 -2.11 14.79 3.94
CA ALA A 76 -2.83 15.18 5.15
C ALA A 76 -2.48 16.61 5.58
N LEU A 77 -1.20 16.99 5.53
CA LEU A 77 -0.75 18.34 5.85
C LEU A 77 -1.31 19.37 4.85
N VAL A 78 -1.21 19.10 3.55
CA VAL A 78 -1.69 19.99 2.49
C VAL A 78 -3.22 20.16 2.55
N SER A 79 -3.96 19.06 2.77
CA SER A 79 -5.41 19.10 2.87
C SER A 79 -5.89 19.91 4.08
N LYS A 80 -5.17 19.82 5.20
CA LYS A 80 -5.43 20.65 6.37
C LYS A 80 -5.23 22.15 6.06
N ILE A 81 -4.11 22.52 5.41
CA ILE A 81 -3.82 23.90 5.02
C ILE A 81 -4.90 24.44 4.04
N LEU A 82 -5.35 23.60 3.11
CA LEU A 82 -6.47 23.95 2.23
C LEU A 82 -7.77 24.23 3.01
N GLY A 83 -8.05 23.42 4.03
CA GLY A 83 -9.19 23.61 4.93
C GLY A 83 -9.08 24.89 5.77
N GLU A 84 -7.88 25.30 6.15
CA GLU A 84 -7.57 26.56 6.84
C GLU A 84 -7.76 27.80 5.93
N GLY A 85 -7.97 27.60 4.62
CA GLY A 85 -8.22 28.66 3.65
C GLY A 85 -6.96 29.31 3.09
N ASP A 86 -5.80 28.64 3.16
CA ASP A 86 -4.53 29.13 2.62
C ASP A 86 -4.03 28.28 1.42
N PRO A 87 -4.62 28.47 0.23
CA PRO A 87 -4.24 27.71 -0.96
C PRO A 87 -2.81 27.98 -1.45
N GLU A 88 -2.27 29.16 -1.16
CA GLU A 88 -0.90 29.50 -1.58
C GLU A 88 0.13 28.67 -0.79
N ASN A 89 -0.02 28.60 0.52
CA ASN A 89 0.82 27.78 1.38
C ASN A 89 0.64 26.28 1.11
N ALA A 90 -0.59 25.85 0.78
CA ALA A 90 -0.86 24.48 0.36
C ALA A 90 -0.08 24.12 -0.91
N ASN A 91 -0.07 24.99 -1.94
CA ASN A 91 0.69 24.79 -3.17
C ASN A 91 2.20 24.79 -2.94
N ARG A 92 2.71 25.67 -2.08
CA ARG A 92 4.13 25.68 -1.68
C ARG A 92 4.53 24.42 -0.95
N THR A 93 3.67 23.94 -0.04
CA THR A 93 3.91 22.71 0.72
C THR A 93 3.85 21.48 -0.19
N PHE A 94 2.88 21.40 -1.10
CA PHE A 94 2.82 20.37 -2.13
C PHE A 94 4.09 20.32 -2.97
N SER A 95 4.51 21.47 -3.52
CA SER A 95 5.70 21.59 -4.34
C SER A 95 6.98 21.18 -3.58
N MET A 96 7.04 21.50 -2.30
CA MET A 96 8.15 21.11 -1.42
C MET A 96 8.18 19.59 -1.23
N MET A 97 7.03 18.93 -1.04
CA MET A 97 6.98 17.45 -0.93
C MET A 97 7.42 16.78 -2.22
N VAL A 98 6.99 17.27 -3.39
CA VAL A 98 7.42 16.75 -4.70
C VAL A 98 8.93 16.95 -4.90
N LEU A 99 9.46 18.13 -4.63
CA LEU A 99 10.90 18.41 -4.76
C LEU A 99 11.74 17.56 -3.81
N PHE A 100 11.31 17.41 -2.56
CA PHE A 100 11.99 16.57 -1.58
C PHE A 100 11.97 15.09 -2.00
N THR A 101 10.83 14.60 -2.49
CA THR A 101 10.71 13.23 -2.98
C THR A 101 11.63 12.97 -4.17
N LEU A 102 11.71 13.90 -5.10
CA LEU A 102 12.62 13.80 -6.26
C LEU A 102 14.08 13.77 -5.81
N ALA A 103 14.49 14.70 -4.94
CA ALA A 103 15.86 14.76 -4.42
C ALA A 103 16.24 13.49 -3.63
N LEU A 104 15.37 13.07 -2.71
CA LEU A 104 15.58 11.85 -1.93
C LEU A 104 15.61 10.61 -2.84
N GLY A 105 14.70 10.52 -3.80
CA GLY A 105 14.62 9.42 -4.76
C GLY A 105 15.90 9.29 -5.60
N VAL A 106 16.46 10.40 -6.07
CA VAL A 106 17.73 10.41 -6.83
C VAL A 106 18.90 9.93 -5.93
N VAL A 107 18.97 10.41 -4.68
CA VAL A 107 19.99 9.96 -3.72
C VAL A 107 19.87 8.47 -3.44
N LEU A 108 18.66 7.98 -3.17
CA LEU A 108 18.39 6.57 -2.91
C LEU A 108 18.65 5.69 -4.15
N SER A 109 18.36 6.19 -5.36
CA SER A 109 18.73 5.51 -6.61
C SER A 109 20.24 5.29 -6.69
N GLY A 110 21.04 6.33 -6.42
CA GLY A 110 22.50 6.24 -6.41
C GLY A 110 23.04 5.24 -5.37
N ILE A 111 22.52 5.30 -4.15
CA ILE A 111 22.86 4.37 -3.07
C ILE A 111 22.47 2.95 -3.44
N GLY A 112 21.24 2.75 -3.92
CA GLY A 112 20.74 1.42 -4.30
C GLY A 112 21.56 0.77 -5.40
N ILE A 113 21.94 1.53 -6.43
CA ILE A 113 22.82 1.05 -7.52
C ILE A 113 24.20 0.65 -6.96
N ALA A 114 24.80 1.49 -6.10
CA ALA A 114 26.14 1.26 -5.56
C ALA A 114 26.19 0.05 -4.63
N PHE A 115 25.19 -0.12 -3.77
CA PHE A 115 25.19 -1.14 -2.71
C PHE A 115 24.34 -2.39 -3.04
N MET A 116 23.84 -2.55 -4.25
CA MET A 116 22.99 -3.69 -4.60
C MET A 116 23.66 -5.05 -4.39
N GLY A 117 24.97 -5.18 -4.65
CA GLY A 117 25.70 -6.43 -4.41
C GLY A 117 25.67 -6.87 -2.94
N PRO A 118 26.13 -6.02 -1.99
CA PRO A 118 26.00 -6.29 -0.55
C PRO A 118 24.55 -6.54 -0.10
N VAL A 119 23.60 -5.78 -0.61
CA VAL A 119 22.16 -5.95 -0.29
C VAL A 119 21.66 -7.33 -0.73
N ALA A 120 21.96 -7.75 -1.97
CA ALA A 120 21.55 -9.07 -2.47
C ALA A 120 22.13 -10.22 -1.60
N ARG A 121 23.40 -10.11 -1.18
CA ARG A 121 24.01 -11.09 -0.27
C ARG A 121 23.34 -11.09 1.09
N PHE A 122 23.05 -9.92 1.65
CA PHE A 122 22.36 -9.80 2.93
C PHE A 122 20.96 -10.41 2.89
N LEU A 123 20.26 -10.29 1.76
CA LEU A 123 18.95 -10.90 1.54
C LEU A 123 19.00 -12.40 1.31
N GLY A 124 20.20 -12.99 1.19
CA GLY A 124 20.38 -14.43 1.05
C GLY A 124 20.53 -14.94 -0.39
N ALA A 125 20.93 -14.08 -1.34
CA ALA A 125 21.18 -14.51 -2.71
C ALA A 125 22.29 -15.57 -2.77
N THR A 126 21.99 -16.68 -3.44
CA THR A 126 22.99 -17.72 -3.76
C THR A 126 23.89 -17.23 -4.90
N ASP A 127 25.07 -17.87 -5.07
CA ASP A 127 26.00 -17.52 -6.16
C ASP A 127 25.32 -17.60 -7.54
N ALA A 128 24.40 -18.54 -7.74
CA ALA A 128 23.63 -18.70 -8.97
C ALA A 128 22.63 -17.53 -9.20
N MET A 129 22.15 -16.90 -8.14
CA MET A 129 21.17 -15.79 -8.19
C MET A 129 21.85 -14.43 -8.23
N MET A 130 23.10 -14.31 -7.81
CA MET A 130 23.78 -13.02 -7.61
C MET A 130 23.77 -12.14 -8.86
N ALA A 131 24.05 -12.70 -10.02
CA ALA A 131 24.08 -11.94 -11.27
C ALA A 131 22.71 -11.31 -11.58
N ASP A 132 21.64 -12.09 -11.48
CA ASP A 132 20.26 -11.64 -11.74
C ASP A 132 19.79 -10.65 -10.67
N CYS A 133 20.05 -10.90 -9.38
CA CYS A 133 19.71 -10.00 -8.28
C CYS A 133 20.37 -8.63 -8.45
N VAL A 134 21.66 -8.60 -8.78
CA VAL A 134 22.42 -7.35 -8.94
C VAL A 134 21.96 -6.61 -10.19
N LEU A 135 21.75 -7.31 -11.31
CA LEU A 135 21.29 -6.71 -12.56
C LEU A 135 19.89 -6.10 -12.40
N TYR A 136 18.92 -6.91 -11.95
CA TYR A 136 17.55 -6.47 -11.69
C TYR A 136 17.51 -5.32 -10.69
N GLY A 137 18.13 -5.52 -9.54
CA GLY A 137 18.14 -4.56 -8.46
C GLY A 137 18.74 -3.22 -8.85
N ARG A 138 19.87 -3.19 -9.57
CA ARG A 138 20.48 -1.94 -10.05
C ARG A 138 19.60 -1.19 -11.03
N ILE A 139 18.98 -1.89 -11.98
CA ILE A 139 18.08 -1.25 -12.94
C ILE A 139 16.86 -0.68 -12.24
N VAL A 140 16.15 -1.48 -11.44
CA VAL A 140 14.91 -1.02 -10.77
C VAL A 140 15.20 0.08 -9.75
N THR A 141 16.28 -0.04 -8.96
CA THR A 141 16.66 1.03 -8.02
C THR A 141 17.10 2.32 -8.72
N GLY A 142 17.61 2.24 -9.95
CA GLY A 142 17.84 3.41 -10.79
C GLY A 142 16.59 4.26 -11.03
N PHE A 143 15.41 3.64 -11.00
CA PHE A 143 14.11 4.30 -11.16
C PHE A 143 13.39 4.61 -9.82
N THR A 144 14.06 4.46 -8.67
CA THR A 144 13.45 4.72 -7.35
C THR A 144 12.85 6.13 -7.27
N PHE A 145 13.45 7.14 -7.86
CA PHE A 145 12.88 8.49 -7.89
C PHE A 145 11.51 8.52 -8.57
N ALA A 146 11.33 7.78 -9.65
CA ALA A 146 10.06 7.69 -10.37
C ALA A 146 9.03 6.90 -9.58
N PHE A 147 9.42 5.81 -8.94
CA PHE A 147 8.56 5.00 -8.08
C PHE A 147 8.07 5.79 -6.86
N MET A 148 8.95 6.52 -6.20
CA MET A 148 8.56 7.39 -5.09
C MET A 148 7.61 8.51 -5.54
N LEU A 149 7.87 9.15 -6.68
CA LEU A 149 6.99 10.18 -7.25
C LEU A 149 5.62 9.59 -7.60
N GLN A 150 5.56 8.39 -8.19
CA GLN A 150 4.30 7.70 -8.48
C GLN A 150 3.45 7.54 -7.21
N ASN A 151 4.05 7.06 -6.12
CA ASN A 151 3.35 6.87 -4.85
C ASN A 151 2.88 8.20 -4.23
N VAL A 152 3.71 9.23 -4.31
CA VAL A 152 3.36 10.58 -3.85
C VAL A 152 2.18 11.14 -4.65
N PHE A 153 2.23 11.06 -5.98
CA PHE A 153 1.16 11.60 -6.81
C PHE A 153 -0.15 10.82 -6.71
N GLN A 154 -0.12 9.51 -6.43
CA GLN A 154 -1.33 8.74 -6.14
C GLN A 154 -2.15 9.39 -4.99
N SER A 155 -1.47 9.81 -3.92
CA SER A 155 -2.11 10.49 -2.80
C SER A 155 -2.53 11.93 -3.16
N PHE A 156 -1.66 12.69 -3.82
CA PHE A 156 -1.93 14.09 -4.13
C PHE A 156 -2.99 14.31 -5.22
N PHE A 157 -3.21 13.38 -6.14
CA PHE A 157 -4.34 13.48 -7.07
C PHE A 157 -5.69 13.53 -6.35
N ILE A 158 -5.80 12.87 -5.20
CA ILE A 158 -7.03 12.87 -4.41
C ILE A 158 -7.21 14.24 -3.73
N ALA A 159 -6.15 14.78 -3.11
CA ALA A 159 -6.15 16.13 -2.52
C ALA A 159 -6.36 17.24 -3.57
N ALA A 160 -5.91 17.01 -4.80
CA ALA A 160 -6.13 17.91 -5.93
C ALA A 160 -7.54 17.83 -6.55
N GLU A 161 -8.47 17.05 -5.96
CA GLU A 161 -9.81 16.76 -6.46
C GLU A 161 -9.82 16.10 -7.85
N LYS A 162 -8.76 15.34 -8.18
CA LYS A 162 -8.59 14.65 -9.47
C LYS A 162 -8.38 13.13 -9.32
N PRO A 163 -9.12 12.41 -8.44
CA PRO A 163 -8.89 10.97 -8.23
C PRO A 163 -9.06 10.15 -9.51
N LYS A 164 -9.98 10.54 -10.41
CA LYS A 164 -10.16 9.87 -11.71
C LYS A 164 -8.94 10.03 -12.63
N LEU A 165 -8.23 11.15 -12.57
CA LEU A 165 -7.01 11.36 -13.32
C LEU A 165 -5.88 10.49 -12.74
N GLY A 166 -5.77 10.41 -11.43
CA GLY A 166 -4.86 9.49 -10.74
C GLY A 166 -5.08 8.03 -11.18
N LEU A 167 -6.35 7.60 -11.22
CA LEU A 167 -6.68 6.26 -11.73
C LEU A 167 -6.23 6.06 -13.18
N LYS A 168 -6.48 7.03 -14.07
CA LYS A 168 -6.05 6.93 -15.48
C LYS A 168 -4.53 6.80 -15.60
N VAL A 169 -3.77 7.56 -14.81
CA VAL A 169 -2.30 7.50 -14.79
C VAL A 169 -1.81 6.15 -14.26
N THR A 170 -2.42 5.64 -13.18
CA THR A 170 -2.07 4.33 -12.63
C THR A 170 -2.36 3.20 -13.63
N VAL A 171 -3.51 3.25 -14.31
CA VAL A 171 -3.84 2.27 -15.37
C VAL A 171 -2.87 2.39 -16.53
N ALA A 172 -2.54 3.62 -16.98
CA ALA A 172 -1.56 3.82 -18.06
C ALA A 172 -0.18 3.25 -17.67
N ALA A 173 0.29 3.48 -16.44
CA ALA A 173 1.54 2.90 -15.95
C ALA A 173 1.50 1.37 -15.96
N GLY A 174 0.43 0.76 -15.43
CA GLY A 174 0.30 -0.70 -15.40
C GLY A 174 0.16 -1.33 -16.79
N VAL A 175 -0.59 -0.72 -17.71
CA VAL A 175 -0.66 -1.17 -19.11
C VAL A 175 0.70 -1.05 -19.78
N THR A 176 1.43 0.05 -19.54
CA THR A 176 2.80 0.21 -20.04
C THR A 176 3.71 -0.90 -19.52
N ASN A 177 3.64 -1.24 -18.25
CA ASN A 177 4.41 -2.35 -17.69
C ASN A 177 4.10 -3.67 -18.42
N MET A 178 2.83 -4.07 -18.51
CA MET A 178 2.43 -5.31 -19.17
C MET A 178 2.84 -5.38 -20.66
N VAL A 179 2.71 -4.26 -21.38
CA VAL A 179 3.12 -4.18 -22.81
C VAL A 179 4.64 -4.28 -22.94
N LEU A 180 5.39 -3.58 -22.09
CA LEU A 180 6.85 -3.62 -22.11
C LEU A 180 7.40 -4.97 -21.64
N ASP A 181 6.76 -5.66 -20.68
CA ASP A 181 7.10 -7.03 -20.32
C ASP A 181 6.95 -7.98 -21.51
N ALA A 182 5.82 -7.91 -22.19
CA ALA A 182 5.62 -8.70 -23.42
C ALA A 182 6.69 -8.40 -24.46
N LEU A 183 7.02 -7.12 -24.69
CA LEU A 183 8.01 -6.70 -25.69
C LEU A 183 9.43 -7.08 -25.29
N PHE A 184 9.87 -6.73 -24.09
CA PHE A 184 11.27 -6.89 -23.66
C PHE A 184 11.59 -8.33 -23.27
N ILE A 185 10.64 -9.03 -22.63
CA ILE A 185 10.86 -10.39 -22.15
C ILE A 185 10.51 -11.42 -23.23
N ALA A 186 9.31 -11.36 -23.82
CA ALA A 186 8.85 -12.39 -24.75
C ALA A 186 9.39 -12.18 -26.18
N VAL A 187 9.42 -10.93 -26.68
CA VAL A 187 9.84 -10.64 -28.07
C VAL A 187 11.36 -10.44 -28.15
N PHE A 188 11.92 -9.50 -27.39
CA PHE A 188 13.35 -9.18 -27.45
C PHE A 188 14.23 -10.13 -26.63
N LYS A 189 13.64 -10.92 -25.74
CA LYS A 189 14.34 -11.91 -24.89
C LYS A 189 15.47 -11.30 -24.05
N TRP A 190 15.26 -10.08 -23.53
CA TRP A 190 16.24 -9.40 -22.66
C TRP A 190 16.27 -9.97 -21.23
N GLY A 191 15.49 -10.99 -20.95
CA GLY A 191 15.49 -11.69 -19.67
C GLY A 191 15.15 -10.75 -18.48
N VAL A 192 15.92 -10.88 -17.42
CA VAL A 192 15.76 -10.13 -16.16
C VAL A 192 15.92 -8.61 -16.39
N ALA A 193 16.83 -8.20 -17.28
CA ALA A 193 17.00 -6.79 -17.63
C ALA A 193 15.75 -6.20 -18.28
N GLY A 194 15.07 -6.99 -19.12
CA GLY A 194 13.80 -6.60 -19.75
C GLY A 194 12.71 -6.34 -18.71
N ALA A 195 12.52 -7.24 -17.75
CA ALA A 195 11.58 -7.07 -16.65
C ALA A 195 11.87 -5.81 -15.83
N ALA A 196 13.15 -5.62 -15.46
CA ALA A 196 13.57 -4.46 -14.68
C ALA A 196 13.32 -3.12 -15.41
N LEU A 197 13.61 -3.08 -16.72
CA LEU A 197 13.37 -1.89 -17.56
C LEU A 197 11.86 -1.63 -17.75
N ALA A 198 11.05 -2.65 -17.97
CA ALA A 198 9.60 -2.53 -18.09
C ALA A 198 9.00 -1.93 -16.82
N THR A 199 9.42 -2.45 -15.66
CA THR A 199 9.01 -1.93 -14.34
C THR A 199 9.46 -0.47 -14.17
N GLY A 200 10.72 -0.15 -14.40
CA GLY A 200 11.26 1.21 -14.25
C GLY A 200 10.61 2.23 -15.18
N LEU A 201 10.42 1.90 -16.45
CA LEU A 201 9.76 2.78 -17.42
C LEU A 201 8.27 2.99 -17.09
N SER A 202 7.57 1.97 -16.63
CA SER A 202 6.19 2.10 -16.18
C SER A 202 6.07 3.03 -14.96
N GLN A 203 7.02 2.96 -14.02
CA GLN A 203 7.12 3.89 -12.90
C GLN A 203 7.39 5.33 -13.37
N CYS A 204 8.18 5.53 -14.44
CA CYS A 204 8.32 6.84 -15.05
C CYS A 204 6.99 7.38 -15.60
N VAL A 205 6.17 6.54 -16.23
CA VAL A 205 4.82 6.95 -16.64
C VAL A 205 4.01 7.40 -15.42
N GLY A 206 4.02 6.60 -14.33
CA GLY A 206 3.30 6.92 -13.11
C GLY A 206 3.80 8.14 -12.33
N GLY A 207 5.09 8.48 -12.44
CA GLY A 207 5.73 9.58 -11.72
C GLY A 207 5.93 10.85 -12.54
N VAL A 208 6.40 10.72 -13.78
CA VAL A 208 6.75 11.88 -14.63
C VAL A 208 5.53 12.52 -15.29
N LEU A 209 4.55 11.74 -15.74
CA LEU A 209 3.32 12.33 -16.33
C LEU A 209 2.58 13.24 -15.34
N PRO A 210 2.36 12.84 -14.06
CA PRO A 210 1.80 13.75 -13.07
C PRO A 210 2.65 14.98 -12.83
N LEU A 211 3.98 14.82 -12.80
CA LEU A 211 4.89 15.96 -12.63
C LEU A 211 4.69 16.99 -13.74
N VAL A 212 4.61 16.55 -15.00
CA VAL A 212 4.34 17.42 -16.15
C VAL A 212 2.96 18.06 -16.05
N TYR A 213 1.93 17.28 -15.64
CA TYR A 213 0.58 17.80 -15.45
C TYR A 213 0.52 18.94 -14.43
N PHE A 214 1.18 18.80 -13.28
CA PHE A 214 1.16 19.82 -12.22
C PHE A 214 2.10 21.01 -12.49
N LEU A 215 3.09 20.85 -13.39
CA LEU A 215 3.95 21.96 -13.86
C LEU A 215 3.21 22.86 -14.86
N GLN A 216 2.29 22.30 -15.65
CA GLN A 216 1.52 23.05 -16.63
C GLN A 216 0.29 23.73 -15.98
N PRO A 217 -0.24 24.82 -16.59
CA PRO A 217 -1.52 25.39 -16.17
C PRO A 217 -2.60 24.31 -16.21
N ASN A 218 -3.24 24.04 -15.07
CA ASN A 218 -4.23 22.98 -14.93
C ASN A 218 -5.44 23.47 -14.13
N THR A 219 -6.52 22.67 -14.13
CA THR A 219 -7.79 22.97 -13.45
C THR A 219 -7.91 22.31 -12.08
N SER A 220 -6.80 21.79 -11.53
CA SER A 220 -6.82 21.15 -10.22
C SER A 220 -6.65 22.18 -9.09
N LEU A 221 -6.99 21.75 -7.88
CA LEU A 221 -6.88 22.56 -6.68
C LEU A 221 -5.41 22.83 -6.32
N LEU A 222 -4.50 21.92 -6.68
CA LEU A 222 -3.07 22.00 -6.42
C LEU A 222 -2.28 22.31 -7.71
N ARG A 223 -1.22 23.10 -7.55
CA ARG A 223 -0.26 23.46 -8.62
C ARG A 223 1.14 23.48 -8.07
N LEU A 224 2.12 23.14 -8.90
CA LEU A 224 3.53 23.32 -8.55
C LEU A 224 3.87 24.81 -8.62
N SER A 225 4.44 25.31 -7.54
CA SER A 225 4.87 26.70 -7.38
C SER A 225 6.32 26.77 -6.87
N PRO A 226 7.06 27.84 -7.18
CA PRO A 226 8.40 28.01 -6.64
C PRO A 226 8.40 27.93 -5.12
N THR A 227 9.25 27.08 -4.57
CA THR A 227 9.35 26.86 -3.13
C THR A 227 10.80 26.61 -2.70
N ARG A 228 11.05 26.79 -1.40
CA ARG A 228 12.34 26.42 -0.78
C ARG A 228 12.11 25.23 0.14
N LEU A 229 13.06 24.32 0.20
CA LEU A 229 13.00 23.20 1.14
C LEU A 229 13.08 23.74 2.58
N ARG A 230 12.05 23.43 3.37
CA ARG A 230 11.99 23.72 4.81
C ARG A 230 11.89 22.40 5.55
N ILE A 231 12.83 22.17 6.47
CA ILE A 231 12.96 20.88 7.15
C ILE A 231 11.73 20.55 8.02
N ARG A 232 11.15 21.54 8.70
CA ARG A 232 10.03 21.32 9.64
C ARG A 232 8.77 20.72 8.98
N PRO A 233 8.21 21.27 7.89
CA PRO A 233 7.08 20.66 7.21
C PRO A 233 7.40 19.30 6.63
N ILE A 234 8.62 19.06 6.14
CA ILE A 234 9.07 17.76 5.62
C ILE A 234 9.06 16.72 6.75
N LEU A 235 9.69 17.01 7.88
CA LEU A 235 9.70 16.13 9.05
C LEU A 235 8.29 15.87 9.58
N ALA A 236 7.43 16.90 9.59
CA ALA A 236 6.04 16.76 10.00
C ALA A 236 5.27 15.81 9.07
N ALA A 237 5.44 15.93 7.74
CA ALA A 237 4.84 15.05 6.76
C ALA A 237 5.38 13.61 6.89
N CYS A 238 6.71 13.43 6.97
CA CYS A 238 7.32 12.11 7.16
C CYS A 238 6.87 11.46 8.47
N GLY A 239 6.85 12.20 9.58
CA GLY A 239 6.37 11.70 10.86
C GLY A 239 4.88 11.31 10.83
N ASN A 240 4.07 12.10 10.11
CA ASN A 240 2.64 11.84 10.00
C ASN A 240 2.34 10.62 9.09
N GLY A 241 3.11 10.44 8.03
CA GLY A 241 2.96 9.27 7.14
C GLY A 241 3.81 8.05 7.53
N SER A 242 4.53 8.10 8.66
CA SER A 242 5.41 7.01 9.10
C SER A 242 4.69 5.68 9.31
N SER A 243 3.39 5.70 9.57
CA SER A 243 2.54 4.51 9.66
C SER A 243 2.60 3.62 8.41
N GLU A 244 2.69 4.22 7.23
CA GLU A 244 2.75 3.49 5.97
C GLU A 244 4.10 2.77 5.81
N LEU A 245 5.21 3.45 6.09
CA LEU A 245 6.54 2.84 6.05
C LEU A 245 6.67 1.72 7.10
N MET A 246 6.18 1.97 8.32
CA MET A 246 6.16 0.97 9.39
C MET A 246 5.33 -0.26 8.99
N SER A 247 4.16 -0.07 8.39
CA SER A 247 3.32 -1.17 7.91
C SER A 247 4.05 -2.02 6.85
N ASN A 248 4.72 -1.40 5.89
CA ASN A 248 5.45 -2.11 4.84
C ASN A 248 6.62 -2.94 5.39
N ILE A 249 7.44 -2.34 6.27
CA ILE A 249 8.56 -3.05 6.92
C ILE A 249 8.02 -4.18 7.81
N SER A 250 7.03 -3.89 8.63
CA SER A 250 6.42 -4.88 9.53
C SER A 250 5.82 -6.06 8.78
N SER A 251 5.11 -5.79 7.68
CA SER A 251 4.51 -6.85 6.85
C SER A 251 5.56 -7.79 6.27
N SER A 252 6.70 -7.27 5.84
CA SER A 252 7.81 -8.09 5.33
C SER A 252 8.39 -8.99 6.42
N LEU A 253 8.65 -8.45 7.61
CA LEU A 253 9.17 -9.21 8.76
C LEU A 253 8.19 -10.29 9.22
N VAL A 254 6.91 -9.95 9.30
CA VAL A 254 5.87 -10.87 9.73
C VAL A 254 5.66 -11.98 8.70
N SER A 255 5.71 -11.68 7.41
CA SER A 255 5.63 -12.69 6.35
C SER A 255 6.78 -13.72 6.44
N MET A 256 7.99 -13.26 6.75
CA MET A 256 9.12 -14.17 7.02
C MET A 256 8.84 -15.07 8.22
N LEU A 257 8.25 -14.52 9.28
CA LEU A 257 7.91 -15.28 10.48
C LEU A 257 6.82 -16.34 10.22
N TYR A 258 5.78 -15.98 9.42
CA TYR A 258 4.77 -16.94 8.97
C TYR A 258 5.40 -18.11 8.19
N ASN A 259 6.26 -17.81 7.22
CA ASN A 259 6.93 -18.82 6.42
C ASN A 259 7.81 -19.75 7.29
N PHE A 260 8.54 -19.18 8.26
CA PHE A 260 9.36 -19.97 9.18
C PHE A 260 8.52 -20.92 10.04
N GLN A 261 7.43 -20.43 10.63
CA GLN A 261 6.56 -21.24 11.47
C GLN A 261 5.80 -22.30 10.65
N LEU A 262 5.32 -21.95 9.45
CA LEU A 262 4.65 -22.89 8.57
C LEU A 262 5.57 -23.98 8.05
N MET A 263 6.81 -23.64 7.66
CA MET A 263 7.80 -24.62 7.25
C MET A 263 8.09 -25.63 8.39
N ARG A 264 8.13 -25.14 9.63
CA ARG A 264 8.38 -25.98 10.81
C ARG A 264 7.19 -26.92 11.15
N LEU A 265 5.95 -26.45 10.99
CA LEU A 265 4.76 -27.17 11.48
C LEU A 265 4.00 -27.92 10.39
N ALA A 266 4.02 -27.45 9.16
CA ALA A 266 3.27 -28.00 8.03
C ALA A 266 4.14 -28.23 6.77
N GLY A 267 5.45 -27.95 6.83
CA GLY A 267 6.37 -28.13 5.72
C GLY A 267 6.05 -27.25 4.51
N GLU A 268 6.40 -27.73 3.32
CA GLU A 268 6.21 -27.02 2.06
C GLU A 268 4.71 -26.76 1.75
N ASP A 269 3.82 -27.66 2.16
CA ASP A 269 2.38 -27.52 1.96
C ASP A 269 1.82 -26.31 2.73
N GLY A 270 2.29 -26.07 3.95
CA GLY A 270 1.92 -24.92 4.74
C GLY A 270 2.34 -23.60 4.08
N VAL A 271 3.58 -23.53 3.58
CA VAL A 271 4.09 -22.34 2.89
C VAL A 271 3.35 -22.09 1.58
N SER A 272 3.06 -23.15 0.82
CA SER A 272 2.29 -23.07 -0.42
C SER A 272 0.86 -22.58 -0.17
N THR A 273 0.21 -23.11 0.86
CA THR A 273 -1.11 -22.64 1.31
C THR A 273 -1.10 -21.16 1.66
N TYR A 274 -0.10 -20.69 2.42
CA TYR A 274 0.04 -19.28 2.78
C TYR A 274 0.21 -18.40 1.55
N GLY A 275 0.98 -18.85 0.55
CA GLY A 275 1.11 -18.12 -0.72
C GLY A 275 -0.23 -17.87 -1.41
N VAL A 276 -1.11 -18.88 -1.47
CA VAL A 276 -2.46 -18.74 -2.05
C VAL A 276 -3.30 -17.72 -1.26
N LEU A 277 -3.26 -17.79 0.07
CA LEU A 277 -3.97 -16.83 0.93
C LEU A 277 -3.49 -15.39 0.72
N MET A 278 -2.19 -15.20 0.54
CA MET A 278 -1.60 -13.86 0.34
C MET A 278 -2.10 -13.17 -0.93
N TYR A 279 -2.33 -13.88 -2.02
CA TYR A 279 -2.89 -13.28 -3.25
C TYR A 279 -4.26 -12.63 -3.00
N VAL A 280 -5.14 -13.30 -2.29
CA VAL A 280 -6.47 -12.75 -1.95
C VAL A 280 -6.35 -11.64 -0.90
N GLN A 281 -5.49 -11.83 0.09
CA GLN A 281 -5.24 -10.81 1.11
C GLN A 281 -4.76 -9.50 0.49
N PHE A 282 -3.81 -9.53 -0.44
CA PHE A 282 -3.30 -8.31 -1.09
C PHE A 282 -4.42 -7.53 -1.78
N ILE A 283 -5.31 -8.19 -2.50
CA ILE A 283 -6.43 -7.54 -3.18
C ILE A 283 -7.39 -6.92 -2.17
N PHE A 284 -7.79 -7.67 -1.13
CA PHE A 284 -8.79 -7.22 -0.16
C PHE A 284 -8.25 -6.10 0.73
N ILE A 285 -7.01 -6.22 1.19
CA ILE A 285 -6.36 -5.14 1.97
C ILE A 285 -6.16 -3.89 1.12
N SER A 286 -5.82 -4.04 -0.17
CA SER A 286 -5.69 -2.89 -1.09
C SER A 286 -7.00 -2.10 -1.24
N LEU A 287 -8.16 -2.76 -1.18
CA LEU A 287 -9.46 -2.08 -1.16
C LEU A 287 -9.63 -1.20 0.08
N PHE A 288 -9.30 -1.71 1.27
CA PHE A 288 -9.39 -0.95 2.51
C PHE A 288 -8.38 0.21 2.56
N VAL A 289 -7.14 -0.05 2.14
CA VAL A 289 -6.09 0.99 2.04
C VAL A 289 -6.52 2.07 1.03
N GLY A 290 -7.03 1.68 -0.13
CA GLY A 290 -7.51 2.60 -1.16
C GLY A 290 -8.65 3.48 -0.68
N TYR A 291 -9.59 2.93 0.10
CA TYR A 291 -10.64 3.72 0.75
C TYR A 291 -10.05 4.71 1.76
N SER A 292 -9.14 4.25 2.62
CA SER A 292 -8.49 5.08 3.65
C SER A 292 -7.74 6.26 3.03
N ILE A 293 -6.92 6.01 2.01
CA ILE A 293 -6.19 7.05 1.27
C ILE A 293 -7.15 7.99 0.55
N GLY A 294 -8.24 7.45 -0.02
CA GLY A 294 -9.27 8.24 -0.69
C GLY A 294 -10.02 9.18 0.24
N CYS A 295 -10.29 8.73 1.46
CA CYS A 295 -11.01 9.51 2.48
C CYS A 295 -10.10 10.54 3.20
N ALA A 296 -8.79 10.27 3.31
CA ALA A 296 -7.86 11.07 4.10
C ALA A 296 -7.84 12.57 3.74
N PRO A 297 -7.80 13.00 2.45
CA PRO A 297 -7.84 14.43 2.11
C PRO A 297 -9.14 15.13 2.52
N VAL A 298 -10.28 14.41 2.47
CA VAL A 298 -11.58 14.95 2.89
C VAL A 298 -11.57 15.19 4.41
N VAL A 299 -11.10 14.22 5.18
CA VAL A 299 -10.96 14.34 6.65
C VAL A 299 -9.99 15.47 6.99
N GLY A 300 -8.82 15.53 6.34
CA GLY A 300 -7.81 16.57 6.55
C GLY A 300 -8.33 17.98 6.25
N TYR A 301 -9.09 18.14 5.16
CA TYR A 301 -9.72 19.40 4.79
C TYR A 301 -10.73 19.87 5.87
N HIS A 302 -11.67 19.02 6.27
CA HIS A 302 -12.66 19.37 7.28
C HIS A 302 -12.05 19.60 8.66
N TYR A 303 -10.95 18.91 8.97
CA TYR A 303 -10.16 19.17 10.18
C TYR A 303 -9.53 20.57 10.14
N GLY A 304 -8.93 20.97 9.02
CA GLY A 304 -8.38 22.32 8.84
C GLY A 304 -9.46 23.40 8.89
N ALA A 305 -10.62 23.14 8.29
CA ALA A 305 -11.78 24.03 8.28
C ALA A 305 -12.54 24.05 9.63
N GLN A 306 -12.10 23.31 10.65
CA GLN A 306 -12.78 23.20 11.96
C GLN A 306 -14.25 22.73 11.84
N ASN A 307 -14.58 21.97 10.81
CA ASN A 307 -15.93 21.45 10.60
C ASN A 307 -16.12 20.10 11.32
N HIS A 308 -16.32 20.21 12.64
CA HIS A 308 -16.47 19.03 13.51
C HIS A 308 -17.70 18.18 13.17
N GLY A 309 -18.77 18.81 12.70
CA GLY A 309 -19.99 18.11 12.26
C GLY A 309 -19.70 17.15 11.09
N GLU A 310 -18.91 17.59 10.12
CA GLU A 310 -18.54 16.74 8.98
C GLU A 310 -17.50 15.69 9.37
N LEU A 311 -16.58 16.00 10.29
CA LEU A 311 -15.65 14.99 10.83
C LEU A 311 -16.40 13.83 11.51
N LYS A 312 -17.41 14.14 12.32
CA LYS A 312 -18.29 13.14 12.95
C LYS A 312 -19.05 12.33 11.90
N ASN A 313 -19.60 12.99 10.89
CA ASN A 313 -20.30 12.37 9.77
C ASN A 313 -19.38 11.40 9.00
N LEU A 314 -18.16 11.83 8.67
CA LEU A 314 -17.17 11.02 7.94
C LEU A 314 -16.72 9.80 8.76
N LEU A 315 -16.41 9.98 10.05
CA LEU A 315 -16.03 8.87 10.91
C LEU A 315 -17.15 7.83 11.02
N GLY A 316 -18.38 8.26 11.31
CA GLY A 316 -19.52 7.36 11.45
C GLY A 316 -19.83 6.59 10.16
N LYS A 317 -19.89 7.29 9.02
CA LYS A 317 -20.14 6.66 7.71
C LYS A 317 -19.01 5.72 7.30
N SER A 318 -17.77 6.11 7.51
CA SER A 318 -16.62 5.26 7.17
C SER A 318 -16.54 4.03 8.07
N ALA A 319 -16.83 4.15 9.37
CA ALA A 319 -16.88 2.99 10.26
C ALA A 319 -17.95 1.99 9.81
N LEU A 320 -19.14 2.47 9.41
CA LEU A 320 -20.20 1.59 8.89
C LEU A 320 -19.82 0.96 7.53
N LEU A 321 -19.22 1.73 6.63
CA LEU A 321 -18.75 1.21 5.33
C LEU A 321 -17.64 0.18 5.51
N MET A 322 -16.68 0.42 6.42
CA MET A 322 -15.60 -0.53 6.69
C MET A 322 -16.12 -1.80 7.36
N GLY A 323 -17.05 -1.68 8.33
CA GLY A 323 -17.70 -2.83 8.93
C GLY A 323 -18.52 -3.63 7.93
N GLY A 324 -19.34 -2.97 7.12
CA GLY A 324 -20.15 -3.61 6.07
C GLY A 324 -19.30 -4.28 4.99
N SER A 325 -18.26 -3.60 4.50
CA SER A 325 -17.32 -4.20 3.53
C SER A 325 -16.50 -5.34 4.15
N GLY A 326 -16.16 -5.25 5.43
CA GLY A 326 -15.53 -6.35 6.17
C GLY A 326 -16.39 -7.62 6.16
N VAL A 327 -17.68 -7.49 6.45
CA VAL A 327 -18.65 -8.62 6.38
C VAL A 327 -18.72 -9.19 4.96
N VAL A 328 -18.88 -8.32 3.95
CA VAL A 328 -18.96 -8.74 2.54
C VAL A 328 -17.68 -9.44 2.08
N LEU A 329 -16.50 -8.89 2.39
CA LEU A 329 -15.23 -9.49 2.00
C LEU A 329 -14.93 -10.78 2.75
N THR A 330 -15.34 -10.91 4.01
CA THR A 330 -15.24 -12.16 4.76
C THR A 330 -16.11 -13.24 4.12
N ALA A 331 -17.37 -12.93 3.80
CA ALA A 331 -18.27 -13.86 3.11
C ALA A 331 -17.75 -14.24 1.71
N LEU A 332 -17.23 -13.26 0.98
CA LEU A 332 -16.62 -13.48 -0.34
C LEU A 332 -15.36 -14.36 -0.24
N ALA A 333 -14.48 -14.12 0.75
CA ALA A 333 -13.31 -14.96 0.99
C ALA A 333 -13.71 -16.40 1.28
N MET A 334 -14.73 -16.62 2.12
CA MET A 334 -15.24 -17.96 2.40
C MET A 334 -15.81 -18.64 1.15
N ALA A 335 -16.54 -17.90 0.32
CA ALA A 335 -17.06 -18.41 -0.95
C ALA A 335 -15.95 -18.73 -1.97
N LEU A 336 -14.91 -17.92 -1.99
CA LEU A 336 -13.75 -18.08 -2.89
C LEU A 336 -12.76 -19.15 -2.42
N ALA A 337 -12.87 -19.67 -1.18
CA ALA A 337 -11.92 -20.64 -0.63
C ALA A 337 -11.74 -21.87 -1.53
N GLN A 338 -12.82 -22.50 -1.98
CA GLN A 338 -12.75 -23.66 -2.87
C GLN A 338 -12.30 -23.31 -4.30
N PRO A 339 -12.88 -22.30 -4.99
CA PRO A 339 -12.41 -21.92 -6.32
C PRO A 339 -10.93 -21.52 -6.36
N MET A 340 -10.46 -20.76 -5.38
CA MET A 340 -9.06 -20.36 -5.30
C MET A 340 -8.13 -21.54 -5.03
N ALA A 341 -8.48 -22.39 -4.07
CA ALA A 341 -7.72 -23.63 -3.83
C ALA A 341 -7.67 -24.52 -5.07
N HIS A 342 -8.79 -24.67 -5.78
CA HIS A 342 -8.83 -25.46 -7.00
C HIS A 342 -7.92 -24.87 -8.11
N LEU A 343 -7.93 -23.56 -8.26
CA LEU A 343 -7.13 -22.85 -9.27
C LEU A 343 -5.62 -23.01 -9.03
N PHE A 344 -5.17 -22.91 -7.77
CA PHE A 344 -3.75 -22.88 -7.45
C PHE A 344 -3.15 -24.23 -7.06
N VAL A 345 -3.94 -25.08 -6.39
CA VAL A 345 -3.46 -26.34 -5.78
C VAL A 345 -4.38 -27.53 -6.03
N GLY A 346 -5.25 -27.46 -7.04
CA GLY A 346 -6.22 -28.51 -7.37
C GLY A 346 -5.59 -29.82 -7.88
N TYR A 347 -4.30 -29.85 -8.12
CA TYR A 347 -3.54 -31.04 -8.53
C TYR A 347 -3.20 -31.97 -7.35
N ASP A 348 -3.28 -31.52 -6.10
CA ASP A 348 -3.01 -32.28 -4.88
C ASP A 348 -4.20 -32.19 -3.92
N ALA A 349 -4.83 -33.33 -3.62
CA ALA A 349 -6.02 -33.40 -2.77
C ALA A 349 -5.73 -33.01 -1.31
N GLY A 350 -4.53 -33.34 -0.79
CA GLY A 350 -4.15 -33.02 0.59
C GLY A 350 -3.92 -31.51 0.75
N LEU A 351 -3.14 -30.93 -0.15
CA LEU A 351 -2.84 -29.50 -0.18
C LEU A 351 -4.11 -28.67 -0.47
N PHE A 352 -4.99 -29.16 -1.33
CA PHE A 352 -6.30 -28.56 -1.57
C PHE A 352 -7.15 -28.47 -0.29
N ALA A 353 -7.28 -29.59 0.44
CA ALA A 353 -8.06 -29.65 1.68
C ALA A 353 -7.47 -28.69 2.75
N LEU A 354 -6.13 -28.69 2.90
CA LEU A 354 -5.41 -27.78 3.82
C LEU A 354 -5.67 -26.31 3.44
N THR A 355 -5.58 -25.98 2.15
CA THR A 355 -5.78 -24.61 1.65
C THR A 355 -7.20 -24.13 1.88
N VAL A 356 -8.22 -24.94 1.61
CA VAL A 356 -9.63 -24.59 1.87
C VAL A 356 -9.87 -24.38 3.37
N HIS A 357 -9.33 -25.26 4.21
CA HIS A 357 -9.46 -25.15 5.67
C HIS A 357 -8.79 -23.86 6.18
N ALA A 358 -7.53 -23.64 5.82
CA ALA A 358 -6.77 -22.45 6.18
C ALA A 358 -7.49 -21.17 5.74
N PHE A 359 -8.02 -21.15 4.51
CA PHE A 359 -8.73 -20.01 3.95
C PHE A 359 -9.95 -19.62 4.76
N ARG A 360 -10.73 -20.61 5.21
CA ARG A 360 -11.93 -20.39 6.04
C ARG A 360 -11.59 -19.79 7.41
N LEU A 361 -10.49 -20.20 8.03
CA LEU A 361 -10.04 -19.64 9.31
C LEU A 361 -9.46 -18.21 9.11
N PHE A 362 -8.69 -18.03 8.07
CA PHE A 362 -8.05 -16.76 7.75
C PHE A 362 -9.05 -15.66 7.34
N ALA A 363 -10.14 -16.03 6.68
CA ALA A 363 -11.15 -15.10 6.16
C ALA A 363 -11.75 -14.18 7.23
N TRP A 364 -11.84 -14.62 8.47
CA TRP A 364 -12.35 -13.81 9.59
C TRP A 364 -11.53 -12.55 9.87
N SER A 365 -10.26 -12.53 9.46
CA SER A 365 -9.39 -11.35 9.62
C SER A 365 -9.92 -10.12 8.87
N PHE A 366 -10.58 -10.33 7.72
CA PHE A 366 -11.12 -9.23 6.91
C PHE A 366 -12.26 -8.48 7.60
N LEU A 367 -12.94 -9.10 8.56
CA LEU A 367 -14.06 -8.49 9.27
C LEU A 367 -13.66 -7.18 9.97
N LEU A 368 -12.47 -7.14 10.57
CA LEU A 368 -11.99 -6.00 11.37
C LEU A 368 -10.87 -5.22 10.69
N ALA A 369 -10.19 -5.81 9.71
CA ALA A 369 -9.03 -5.20 9.05
C ALA A 369 -9.35 -3.83 8.46
N GLY A 370 -10.50 -3.67 7.80
CA GLY A 370 -10.92 -2.41 7.21
C GLY A 370 -11.07 -1.29 8.23
N PHE A 371 -11.67 -1.57 9.38
CA PHE A 371 -11.82 -0.60 10.46
C PHE A 371 -10.46 -0.15 11.02
N ASN A 372 -9.55 -1.10 11.26
CA ASN A 372 -8.22 -0.82 11.80
C ASN A 372 -7.37 0.01 10.84
N ILE A 373 -7.38 -0.33 9.54
CA ILE A 373 -6.67 0.41 8.49
C ILE A 373 -7.24 1.82 8.37
N PHE A 374 -8.57 1.95 8.30
CA PHE A 374 -9.22 3.25 8.22
C PHE A 374 -8.91 4.12 9.46
N THR A 375 -8.95 3.56 10.66
CA THR A 375 -8.67 4.31 11.90
C THR A 375 -7.24 4.85 11.92
N SER A 376 -6.25 4.05 11.49
CA SER A 376 -4.88 4.53 11.34
C SER A 376 -4.80 5.69 10.33
N GLY A 377 -5.38 5.54 9.14
CA GLY A 377 -5.42 6.59 8.12
C GLY A 377 -6.21 7.83 8.54
N PHE A 378 -7.27 7.67 9.34
CA PHE A 378 -8.02 8.76 9.92
C PHE A 378 -7.16 9.62 10.85
N PHE A 379 -6.34 9.01 11.71
CA PHE A 379 -5.40 9.76 12.55
C PHE A 379 -4.27 10.40 11.74
N THR A 380 -3.81 9.76 10.66
CA THR A 380 -2.90 10.42 9.69
C THR A 380 -3.55 11.67 9.10
N ALA A 381 -4.79 11.58 8.67
CA ALA A 381 -5.54 12.72 8.11
C ALA A 381 -5.76 13.86 9.12
N LEU A 382 -5.92 13.54 10.40
CA LEU A 382 -5.96 14.50 11.50
C LEU A 382 -4.56 15.05 11.88
N ASN A 383 -3.52 14.75 11.11
CA ASN A 383 -2.12 15.11 11.40
C ASN A 383 -1.62 14.59 12.77
N ASN A 384 -2.08 13.42 13.19
CA ASN A 384 -1.61 12.73 14.39
C ASN A 384 -0.86 11.45 14.02
N GLY A 385 0.30 11.61 13.39
CA GLY A 385 1.13 10.51 12.93
C GLY A 385 1.58 9.56 14.04
N ALA A 386 1.77 10.06 15.27
CA ALA A 386 2.17 9.24 16.41
C ALA A 386 1.12 8.17 16.74
N VAL A 387 -0.17 8.54 16.78
CA VAL A 387 -1.26 7.58 17.04
C VAL A 387 -1.42 6.64 15.84
N SER A 388 -1.37 7.17 14.62
CA SER A 388 -1.43 6.35 13.41
C SER A 388 -0.30 5.32 13.35
N ALA A 389 0.94 5.74 13.59
CA ALA A 389 2.10 4.86 13.63
C ALA A 389 1.99 3.80 14.76
N ALA A 390 1.50 4.19 15.92
CA ALA A 390 1.28 3.26 17.04
C ALA A 390 0.25 2.18 16.68
N ILE A 391 -0.89 2.55 16.08
CA ILE A 391 -1.91 1.59 15.63
C ILE A 391 -1.30 0.64 14.59
N SER A 392 -0.62 1.16 13.57
CA SER A 392 -0.02 0.35 12.51
C SER A 392 1.07 -0.59 13.03
N PHE A 393 1.94 -0.10 13.89
CA PHE A 393 3.03 -0.89 14.48
C PHE A 393 2.49 -2.01 15.36
N LEU A 394 1.59 -1.68 16.29
CA LEU A 394 1.00 -2.66 17.19
C LEU A 394 0.22 -3.72 16.40
N ARG A 395 -0.61 -3.28 15.44
CA ARG A 395 -1.41 -4.17 14.60
C ARG A 395 -0.53 -5.12 13.80
N THR A 396 0.42 -4.59 13.02
CA THR A 396 1.14 -5.37 12.02
C THR A 396 2.33 -6.11 12.62
N LEU A 397 3.15 -5.46 13.44
CA LEU A 397 4.35 -6.12 13.98
C LEU A 397 4.07 -6.85 15.29
N VAL A 398 3.54 -6.14 16.30
CA VAL A 398 3.48 -6.70 17.65
C VAL A 398 2.44 -7.80 17.76
N PHE A 399 1.18 -7.50 17.40
CA PHE A 399 0.10 -8.46 17.60
C PHE A 399 0.18 -9.64 16.63
N GLN A 400 0.56 -9.41 15.36
CA GLN A 400 0.70 -10.51 14.41
C GLN A 400 1.89 -11.40 14.79
N SER A 401 3.06 -10.85 15.11
CA SER A 401 4.21 -11.65 15.54
C SER A 401 3.94 -12.43 16.81
N ALA A 402 3.35 -11.78 17.82
CA ALA A 402 2.99 -12.46 19.07
C ALA A 402 1.99 -13.61 18.80
N SER A 403 0.95 -13.36 18.00
CA SER A 403 -0.06 -14.38 17.69
C SER A 403 0.53 -15.56 16.91
N VAL A 404 1.39 -15.31 15.90
CA VAL A 404 2.05 -16.36 15.12
C VAL A 404 3.01 -17.20 15.94
N LEU A 405 3.61 -16.63 17.00
CA LEU A 405 4.53 -17.38 17.88
C LEU A 405 3.78 -18.14 18.98
N ILE A 406 2.71 -17.54 19.53
CA ILE A 406 2.04 -18.08 20.72
C ILE A 406 0.93 -19.08 20.35
N LEU A 407 0.05 -18.73 19.39
CA LEU A 407 -1.12 -19.57 19.09
C LEU A 407 -0.77 -20.98 18.59
N PRO A 408 0.29 -21.19 17.79
CA PRO A 408 0.65 -22.52 17.36
C PRO A 408 1.07 -23.46 18.50
N VAL A 409 1.50 -22.91 19.65
CA VAL A 409 1.84 -23.73 20.84
C VAL A 409 0.60 -24.44 21.37
N PHE A 410 -0.59 -23.82 21.25
CA PHE A 410 -1.84 -24.35 21.78
C PHE A 410 -2.70 -25.04 20.69
N PHE A 411 -2.67 -24.55 19.47
CA PHE A 411 -3.56 -24.97 18.39
C PHE A 411 -2.84 -25.56 17.17
N GLY A 412 -1.51 -25.78 17.25
CA GLY A 412 -0.73 -26.28 16.12
C GLY A 412 -0.84 -25.38 14.89
N VAL A 413 -1.00 -25.99 13.71
CA VAL A 413 -1.07 -25.27 12.41
C VAL A 413 -2.27 -24.32 12.34
N ASP A 414 -3.40 -24.69 12.92
CA ASP A 414 -4.60 -23.84 12.96
C ASP A 414 -4.35 -22.54 13.73
N GLY A 415 -3.48 -22.56 14.73
CA GLY A 415 -3.04 -21.37 15.45
C GLY A 415 -2.38 -20.34 14.54
N ILE A 416 -1.67 -20.78 13.47
CA ILE A 416 -1.08 -19.86 12.50
C ILE A 416 -2.17 -19.19 11.64
N TRP A 417 -3.19 -19.95 11.21
CA TRP A 417 -4.29 -19.42 10.41
C TRP A 417 -5.18 -18.45 11.20
N TRP A 418 -5.35 -18.67 12.51
CA TRP A 418 -6.03 -17.75 13.41
C TRP A 418 -5.21 -16.53 13.82
N ALA A 419 -3.89 -16.57 13.66
CA ALA A 419 -3.01 -15.54 14.20
C ALA A 419 -3.34 -14.14 13.72
N ILE A 420 -3.63 -13.97 12.43
CA ILE A 420 -3.99 -12.66 11.88
C ILE A 420 -5.36 -12.18 12.41
N THR A 421 -6.33 -13.08 12.55
CA THR A 421 -7.65 -12.74 13.09
C THR A 421 -7.55 -12.26 14.53
N VAL A 422 -6.78 -12.95 15.37
CA VAL A 422 -6.55 -12.56 16.76
C VAL A 422 -5.82 -11.21 16.83
N ALA A 423 -4.82 -11.01 15.98
CA ALA A 423 -4.11 -9.73 15.88
C ALA A 423 -5.06 -8.57 15.49
N GLU A 424 -5.98 -8.80 14.54
CA GLU A 424 -6.97 -7.80 14.15
C GLU A 424 -7.97 -7.47 15.27
N VAL A 425 -8.33 -8.43 16.12
CA VAL A 425 -9.16 -8.20 17.29
C VAL A 425 -8.45 -7.28 18.29
N PHE A 426 -7.19 -7.56 18.64
CA PHE A 426 -6.41 -6.68 19.52
C PHE A 426 -6.22 -5.29 18.90
N ALA A 427 -5.95 -5.22 17.62
CA ALA A 427 -5.84 -3.96 16.88
C ALA A 427 -7.15 -3.16 16.93
N PHE A 428 -8.30 -3.83 16.81
CA PHE A 428 -9.62 -3.21 16.92
C PHE A 428 -9.84 -2.58 18.28
N LEU A 429 -9.48 -3.28 19.37
CA LEU A 429 -9.58 -2.75 20.73
C LEU A 429 -8.70 -1.52 20.93
N ILE A 430 -7.45 -1.55 20.44
CA ILE A 430 -6.52 -0.42 20.51
C ILE A 430 -7.00 0.75 19.64
N SER A 431 -7.49 0.48 18.42
CA SER A 431 -8.05 1.50 17.53
C SER A 431 -9.26 2.19 18.16
N GLY A 432 -10.18 1.43 18.75
CA GLY A 432 -11.32 1.94 19.48
C GLY A 432 -10.91 2.76 20.71
N MET A 433 -9.93 2.29 21.47
CA MET A 433 -9.39 3.00 22.61
C MET A 433 -8.82 4.37 22.21
N PHE A 434 -7.99 4.44 21.15
CA PHE A 434 -7.45 5.72 20.68
C PHE A 434 -8.55 6.66 20.17
N LEU A 435 -9.57 6.15 19.47
CA LEU A 435 -10.72 6.95 19.07
C LEU A 435 -11.43 7.56 20.30
N LEU A 436 -11.66 6.79 21.36
CA LEU A 436 -12.29 7.29 22.58
C LEU A 436 -11.40 8.30 23.33
N LEU A 437 -10.10 8.02 23.47
CA LEU A 437 -9.15 8.90 24.18
C LEU A 437 -8.93 10.24 23.48
N LYS A 438 -8.97 10.28 22.16
CA LYS A 438 -8.69 11.48 21.36
C LYS A 438 -9.95 12.27 20.95
N ARG A 439 -11.16 11.80 21.27
CA ARG A 439 -12.42 12.43 20.87
C ARG A 439 -12.54 13.90 21.29
N ASN A 440 -12.13 14.21 22.52
CA ASN A 440 -12.22 15.57 23.06
C ASN A 440 -11.19 16.52 22.42
N LYS A 441 -10.09 15.99 21.89
CA LYS A 441 -9.06 16.80 21.23
C LYS A 441 -9.46 17.22 19.82
N TYR A 442 -10.18 16.35 19.10
CA TYR A 442 -10.49 16.54 17.70
C TYR A 442 -11.99 16.75 17.42
N HIS A 443 -12.84 16.61 18.42
CA HIS A 443 -14.28 16.85 18.36
C HIS A 443 -15.01 16.10 17.23
N TYR A 444 -14.63 14.84 16.96
CA TYR A 444 -15.23 14.00 15.92
C TYR A 444 -16.28 13.01 16.44
N MET A 445 -16.64 13.08 17.74
CA MET A 445 -17.68 12.28 18.40
C MET A 445 -18.61 13.18 19.21
#